data_c9530885160dc92b9fe8cae5a8b21905
#
_entry.id   c9530885160dc92b9fe8cae5a8b21905
#
_cell.length_a   1.000
_cell.length_b   1.000
_cell.length_c   1.000
_cell.angle_alpha   90.00
_cell.angle_beta   90.00
_cell.angle_gamma   90.00
#
_symmetry.space_group_name_H-M   'P 1'
#
loop_
_entity.id
_entity.type
_entity.pdbx_description
1 polymer ?
#
loop_
_entity_poly.entity_id
_entity_poly.type
_entity_poly.pdbx_seq_one_letter_code
_entity_poly.pdbx_strand_id
1 'polypeptide(L)'
;SIRSQEDFEKLPFTWKGDLREAYPLGLQAVPDEEIVRIHSSSGTTGIPVIIPYTRKDVEDWAKMFARCYEMAGITALDRIQITPGYGLWTAGIGFQAGAEYLGAMTIPMGPGNTEKQLRMMQDMKSTVLCATSSYALLLAEEIGKRGLTDKIYLKKGVIGSERWGSKMRARIAAELGVQLYDIYGLTEVYGPGIAMSCEYECGMHYWDDYLYFEIVDPKTGENVPDGEVGELVITTLRKQGAPLIRYRTHDLTRFIPGECRCGSKFPRIDTLIGRTDDMVKVKGVNIFPSQIEEMLKEVPEASSEYQFMLD
;
A
#
# COMPACT_ATOMS: atom_id res chain seq x y z
N SER A 1 25.74 -10.62 -19.65
CA SER A 1 25.47 -9.17 -19.55
C SER A 1 24.07 -8.90 -20.11
N ILE A 2 23.28 -8.14 -19.37
CA ILE A 2 21.94 -7.73 -19.78
C ILE A 2 22.09 -6.62 -20.82
N ARG A 3 21.49 -6.79 -22.00
CA ARG A 3 21.56 -5.83 -23.11
C ARG A 3 20.17 -5.49 -23.68
N SER A 4 19.14 -6.23 -23.31
CA SER A 4 17.77 -6.06 -23.77
C SER A 4 16.76 -6.38 -22.65
N GLN A 5 15.51 -6.01 -22.86
CA GLN A 5 14.42 -6.41 -21.96
C GLN A 5 14.29 -7.94 -21.92
N GLU A 6 14.45 -8.62 -23.06
CA GLU A 6 14.43 -10.09 -23.14
C GLU A 6 15.54 -10.75 -22.30
N ASP A 7 16.74 -10.14 -22.22
CA ASP A 7 17.80 -10.62 -21.33
C ASP A 7 17.44 -10.42 -19.87
N PHE A 8 16.78 -9.30 -19.55
CA PHE A 8 16.33 -8.99 -18.19
C PHE A 8 15.26 -9.96 -17.71
N GLU A 9 14.28 -10.29 -18.55
CA GLU A 9 13.20 -11.23 -18.25
C GLU A 9 13.69 -12.67 -18.00
N LYS A 10 14.90 -13.02 -18.42
CA LYS A 10 15.57 -14.29 -18.12
C LYS A 10 16.26 -14.35 -16.77
N LEU A 11 16.37 -13.22 -16.05
CA LEU A 11 16.91 -13.23 -14.70
C LEU A 11 16.01 -14.01 -13.75
N PRO A 12 16.60 -14.70 -12.75
CA PRO A 12 15.81 -15.39 -11.74
C PRO A 12 14.97 -14.41 -10.95
N PHE A 13 13.85 -14.87 -10.45
CA PHE A 13 13.04 -14.14 -9.49
C PHE A 13 13.69 -14.11 -8.11
N THR A 14 13.46 -13.02 -7.38
CA THR A 14 13.69 -12.93 -5.95
C THR A 14 12.40 -13.28 -5.21
N TRP A 15 12.50 -14.08 -4.17
CA TRP A 15 11.37 -14.53 -3.36
C TRP A 15 11.50 -14.03 -1.91
N LYS A 16 10.39 -13.96 -1.21
CA LYS A 16 10.41 -13.63 0.23
C LYS A 16 11.23 -14.61 1.06
N GLY A 17 11.32 -15.86 0.61
CA GLY A 17 12.21 -16.88 1.18
C GLY A 17 13.66 -16.46 1.16
N ASP A 18 14.15 -15.95 0.03
CA ASP A 18 15.54 -15.50 -0.13
C ASP A 18 15.88 -14.38 0.87
N LEU A 19 14.93 -13.44 1.08
CA LEU A 19 15.10 -12.37 2.05
C LEU A 19 15.16 -12.89 3.49
N ARG A 20 14.40 -13.93 3.81
CA ARG A 20 14.41 -14.58 5.12
C ARG A 20 15.68 -15.39 5.37
N GLU A 21 16.15 -16.10 4.36
CA GLU A 21 17.43 -16.85 4.43
C GLU A 21 18.62 -15.91 4.62
N ALA A 22 18.53 -14.70 4.08
CA ALA A 22 19.52 -13.64 4.22
C ALA A 22 19.41 -12.84 5.54
N TYR A 23 18.60 -13.28 6.49
CA TYR A 23 18.45 -12.58 7.79
C TYR A 23 19.80 -12.50 8.54
N PRO A 24 20.13 -11.36 9.21
CA PRO A 24 19.34 -10.15 9.26
C PRO A 24 19.55 -9.18 8.07
N LEU A 25 20.76 -9.10 7.50
CA LEU A 25 21.16 -8.08 6.51
C LEU A 25 21.94 -8.66 5.33
N GLY A 26 21.78 -9.95 5.06
CA GLY A 26 22.58 -10.66 4.03
C GLY A 26 22.37 -10.14 2.59
N LEU A 27 21.30 -9.37 2.33
CA LEU A 27 21.08 -8.70 1.04
C LEU A 27 21.48 -7.21 1.06
N GLN A 28 22.15 -6.75 2.11
CA GLN A 28 22.69 -5.39 2.16
C GLN A 28 23.75 -5.20 1.07
N ALA A 29 23.56 -4.17 0.24
CA ALA A 29 24.41 -3.93 -0.93
C ALA A 29 25.40 -2.77 -0.76
N VAL A 30 25.44 -2.16 0.43
CA VAL A 30 26.33 -1.04 0.80
C VAL A 30 26.95 -1.28 2.17
N PRO A 31 28.08 -0.63 2.52
CA PRO A 31 28.67 -0.73 3.87
C PRO A 31 27.73 -0.27 4.99
N ASP A 32 27.94 -0.78 6.21
CA ASP A 32 27.11 -0.49 7.39
C ASP A 32 27.00 1.01 7.70
N GLU A 33 28.07 1.75 7.50
CA GLU A 33 28.12 3.21 7.73
C GLU A 33 27.21 4.02 6.80
N GLU A 34 26.76 3.45 5.69
CA GLU A 34 25.79 4.09 4.77
C GLU A 34 24.34 3.81 5.17
N ILE A 35 24.09 2.83 6.05
CA ILE A 35 22.76 2.49 6.53
C ILE A 35 22.34 3.45 7.63
N VAL A 36 21.27 4.17 7.41
CA VAL A 36 20.73 5.17 8.37
C VAL A 36 19.41 4.71 9.02
N ARG A 37 18.78 3.66 8.48
CA ARG A 37 17.50 3.16 8.97
C ARG A 37 17.30 1.71 8.56
N ILE A 38 16.57 0.96 9.38
CA ILE A 38 16.04 -0.35 9.02
C ILE A 38 14.52 -0.36 9.19
N HIS A 39 13.86 -1.18 8.39
CA HIS A 39 12.46 -1.56 8.59
C HIS A 39 12.32 -3.07 8.55
N SER A 40 11.21 -3.57 9.11
CA SER A 40 10.93 -4.99 9.18
C SER A 40 9.49 -5.28 8.81
N SER A 41 9.29 -6.42 8.14
CA SER A 41 7.96 -7.01 8.02
C SER A 41 7.46 -7.51 9.38
N SER A 42 6.14 -7.71 9.52
CA SER A 42 5.53 -8.13 10.79
C SER A 42 6.03 -9.47 11.34
N GLY A 43 6.61 -10.33 10.50
CA GLY A 43 7.13 -11.63 10.93
C GLY A 43 6.06 -12.62 11.40
N THR A 44 4.77 -12.39 11.15
CA THR A 44 3.65 -13.24 11.60
C THR A 44 3.77 -14.70 11.15
N THR A 45 4.50 -14.95 10.07
CA THR A 45 4.68 -16.29 9.48
C THR A 45 6.09 -16.85 9.63
N GLY A 46 6.89 -16.34 10.58
CA GLY A 46 8.26 -16.81 10.83
C GLY A 46 9.27 -15.67 11.00
N ILE A 47 10.54 -15.91 10.58
CA ILE A 47 11.60 -14.90 10.66
C ILE A 47 11.21 -13.65 9.87
N PRO A 48 11.27 -12.45 10.48
CA PRO A 48 10.95 -11.23 9.79
C PRO A 48 11.97 -10.91 8.69
N VAL A 49 11.55 -10.18 7.68
CA VAL A 49 12.47 -9.61 6.68
C VAL A 49 12.94 -8.25 7.20
N ILE A 50 14.26 -8.04 7.22
CA ILE A 50 14.86 -6.74 7.56
C ILE A 50 15.33 -6.05 6.29
N ILE A 51 14.91 -4.81 6.10
CA ILE A 51 15.25 -4.00 4.94
C ILE A 51 16.07 -2.79 5.38
N PRO A 52 17.35 -2.69 4.99
CA PRO A 52 18.18 -1.53 5.26
C PRO A 52 17.91 -0.40 4.25
N TYR A 53 18.07 0.83 4.73
CA TYR A 53 17.89 2.05 3.94
C TYR A 53 19.10 2.95 4.09
N THR A 54 19.62 3.42 2.97
CA THR A 54 20.57 4.54 2.94
C THR A 54 19.82 5.87 3.15
N ARG A 55 20.56 6.96 3.35
CA ARG A 55 19.96 8.31 3.36
C ARG A 55 19.21 8.59 2.04
N LYS A 56 19.78 8.18 0.93
CA LYS A 56 19.16 8.33 -0.39
C LYS A 56 17.86 7.55 -0.51
N ASP A 57 17.81 6.32 0.01
CA ASP A 57 16.59 5.51 0.00
C ASP A 57 15.46 6.17 0.81
N VAL A 58 15.80 6.75 1.98
CA VAL A 58 14.85 7.49 2.81
C VAL A 58 14.30 8.73 2.09
N GLU A 59 15.19 9.50 1.44
CA GLU A 59 14.79 10.67 0.68
C GLU A 59 13.93 10.34 -0.53
N ASP A 60 14.30 9.31 -1.28
CA ASP A 60 13.56 8.86 -2.47
C ASP A 60 12.17 8.34 -2.07
N TRP A 61 12.06 7.61 -0.96
CA TRP A 61 10.78 7.18 -0.43
C TRP A 61 9.89 8.36 0.00
N ALA A 62 10.44 9.36 0.68
CA ALA A 62 9.70 10.57 1.04
C ALA A 62 9.18 11.31 -0.20
N LYS A 63 9.96 11.37 -1.29
CA LYS A 63 9.55 11.96 -2.57
C LYS A 63 8.41 11.19 -3.23
N MET A 64 8.52 9.86 -3.31
CA MET A 64 7.44 9.02 -3.85
C MET A 64 6.16 9.21 -3.05
N PHE A 65 6.27 9.26 -1.73
CA PHE A 65 5.11 9.43 -0.86
C PHE A 65 4.48 10.83 -1.00
N ALA A 66 5.29 11.87 -1.15
CA ALA A 66 4.78 13.22 -1.43
C ALA A 66 4.00 13.27 -2.76
N ARG A 67 4.47 12.56 -3.81
CA ARG A 67 3.72 12.41 -5.07
C ARG A 67 2.35 11.75 -4.85
N CYS A 68 2.25 10.79 -3.91
CA CYS A 68 0.94 10.23 -3.54
C CYS A 68 0.01 11.32 -3.01
N TYR A 69 0.48 12.15 -2.10
CA TYR A 69 -0.32 13.25 -1.57
C TYR A 69 -0.69 14.26 -2.65
N GLU A 70 0.25 14.66 -3.49
CA GLU A 70 -0.01 15.56 -4.62
C GLU A 70 -1.06 14.99 -5.58
N MET A 71 -1.01 13.69 -5.88
CA MET A 71 -2.00 13.00 -6.71
C MET A 71 -3.40 13.01 -6.10
N ALA A 72 -3.49 12.97 -4.77
CA ALA A 72 -4.75 13.17 -4.04
C ALA A 72 -5.15 14.65 -3.93
N GLY A 73 -4.39 15.57 -4.52
CA GLY A 73 -4.60 17.02 -4.38
C GLY A 73 -4.43 17.51 -2.94
N ILE A 74 -3.60 16.82 -2.16
CA ILE A 74 -3.19 17.24 -0.81
C ILE A 74 -2.00 18.18 -0.96
N THR A 75 -1.97 19.24 -0.18
CA THR A 75 -1.00 20.33 -0.30
C THR A 75 -0.36 20.66 1.06
N ALA A 76 0.62 21.56 1.05
CA ALA A 76 1.24 22.08 2.28
C ALA A 76 0.25 22.79 3.24
N LEU A 77 -0.96 23.13 2.80
CA LEU A 77 -2.01 23.72 3.62
C LEU A 77 -2.82 22.69 4.41
N ASP A 78 -2.65 21.41 4.11
CA ASP A 78 -3.39 20.34 4.75
C ASP A 78 -2.79 19.96 6.11
N ARG A 79 -3.62 19.33 6.92
CA ARG A 79 -3.29 18.81 8.26
C ARG A 79 -3.53 17.31 8.24
N ILE A 80 -2.44 16.57 8.24
CA ILE A 80 -2.45 15.11 7.96
C ILE A 80 -2.34 14.35 9.27
N GLN A 81 -3.42 13.73 9.69
CA GLN A 81 -3.44 12.85 10.85
C GLN A 81 -3.08 11.43 10.45
N ILE A 82 -2.02 10.89 11.07
CA ILE A 82 -1.42 9.60 10.74
C ILE A 82 -1.70 8.63 11.88
N THR A 83 -2.50 7.59 11.60
CA THR A 83 -2.89 6.60 12.60
C THR A 83 -2.16 5.26 12.49
N PRO A 84 -1.55 4.86 11.36
CA PRO A 84 -0.79 3.61 11.26
C PRO A 84 0.41 3.57 12.23
N GLY A 85 0.83 2.33 12.57
CA GLY A 85 1.91 2.08 13.51
C GLY A 85 3.26 2.62 13.08
N TYR A 86 4.02 3.03 14.07
CA TYR A 86 5.42 3.45 13.97
C TYR A 86 6.36 2.34 14.43
N GLY A 87 7.65 2.56 14.35
CA GLY A 87 8.70 1.62 14.76
C GLY A 87 9.31 0.89 13.56
N LEU A 88 9.51 -0.42 13.68
CA LEU A 88 10.10 -1.22 12.59
C LEU A 88 9.18 -1.33 11.37
N TRP A 89 7.89 -1.26 11.56
CA TRP A 89 6.95 -1.26 10.44
C TRP A 89 7.00 0.04 9.64
N THR A 90 6.86 -0.07 8.33
CA THR A 90 7.06 1.04 7.38
C THR A 90 5.93 2.08 7.37
N ALA A 91 4.70 1.71 7.80
CA ALA A 91 3.53 2.53 7.50
C ALA A 91 3.59 3.94 8.12
N GLY A 92 3.57 4.09 9.44
CA GLY A 92 3.51 5.42 10.07
C GLY A 92 4.61 6.37 9.61
N ILE A 93 5.85 5.89 9.56
CA ILE A 93 6.99 6.71 9.19
C ILE A 93 6.97 7.10 7.70
N GLY A 94 6.45 6.24 6.82
CA GLY A 94 6.30 6.56 5.40
C GLY A 94 5.33 7.70 5.17
N PHE A 95 4.14 7.61 5.77
CA PHE A 95 3.14 8.68 5.74
C PHE A 95 3.70 10.01 6.27
N GLN A 96 4.44 9.94 7.39
CA GLN A 96 5.05 11.13 7.99
C GLN A 96 6.11 11.74 7.08
N ALA A 97 7.05 10.95 6.59
CA ALA A 97 8.14 11.43 5.74
C ALA A 97 7.61 12.13 4.47
N GLY A 98 6.58 11.56 3.83
CA GLY A 98 5.92 12.18 2.68
C GLY A 98 5.19 13.48 3.02
N ALA A 99 4.48 13.53 4.16
CA ALA A 99 3.78 14.73 4.62
C ALA A 99 4.75 15.88 4.93
N GLU A 100 5.83 15.58 5.64
CA GLU A 100 6.90 16.54 5.95
C GLU A 100 7.62 17.04 4.69
N TYR A 101 7.90 16.13 3.73
CA TYR A 101 8.49 16.49 2.45
C TYR A 101 7.58 17.41 1.62
N LEU A 102 6.27 17.18 1.65
CA LEU A 102 5.27 18.04 1.02
C LEU A 102 5.15 19.41 1.71
N GLY A 103 5.59 19.53 2.97
CA GLY A 103 5.45 20.73 3.79
C GLY A 103 4.10 20.84 4.50
N ALA A 104 3.31 19.77 4.56
CA ALA A 104 2.03 19.75 5.27
C ALA A 104 2.21 19.59 6.79
N MET A 105 1.23 20.09 7.57
CA MET A 105 1.22 19.85 9.00
C MET A 105 0.99 18.39 9.32
N THR A 106 2.00 17.73 9.87
CA THR A 106 1.95 16.31 10.22
C THR A 106 1.51 16.11 11.66
N ILE A 107 0.51 15.25 11.88
CA ILE A 107 -0.02 14.88 13.20
C ILE A 107 0.24 13.37 13.41
N PRO A 108 1.42 12.98 13.96
CA PRO A 108 1.89 11.60 14.03
C PRO A 108 1.30 10.88 15.26
N MET A 109 0.05 10.48 15.18
CA MET A 109 -0.67 9.88 16.31
C MET A 109 -0.25 8.44 16.61
N GLY A 110 0.01 7.65 15.56
CA GLY A 110 0.16 6.20 15.70
C GLY A 110 -1.16 5.49 16.03
N PRO A 111 -1.13 4.17 16.26
CA PRO A 111 -2.33 3.36 16.43
C PRO A 111 -2.97 3.48 17.83
N GLY A 112 -4.25 3.14 17.90
CA GLY A 112 -5.01 3.02 19.15
C GLY A 112 -5.45 4.35 19.77
N ASN A 113 -5.98 4.28 20.98
CA ASN A 113 -6.53 5.40 21.74
C ASN A 113 -7.52 6.27 20.94
N THR A 114 -8.62 5.65 20.53
CA THR A 114 -9.64 6.27 19.66
C THR A 114 -10.14 7.62 20.22
N GLU A 115 -10.30 7.75 21.53
CA GLU A 115 -10.73 9.01 22.15
C GLU A 115 -9.72 10.13 21.89
N LYS A 116 -8.42 9.87 22.09
CA LYS A 116 -7.36 10.82 21.79
C LYS A 116 -7.30 11.15 20.30
N GLN A 117 -7.51 10.16 19.44
CA GLN A 117 -7.57 10.38 17.98
C GLN A 117 -8.65 11.38 17.60
N LEU A 118 -9.87 11.19 18.10
CA LEU A 118 -11.02 12.04 17.81
C LEU A 118 -10.82 13.44 18.38
N ARG A 119 -10.27 13.54 19.59
CA ARG A 119 -9.95 14.82 20.21
C ARG A 119 -8.92 15.60 19.40
N MET A 120 -7.80 14.97 19.03
CA MET A 120 -6.76 15.63 18.21
C MET A 120 -7.28 16.00 16.83
N MET A 121 -8.14 15.17 16.23
CA MET A 121 -8.77 15.46 14.94
C MET A 121 -9.60 16.75 14.97
N GLN A 122 -10.33 16.99 16.07
CA GLN A 122 -11.11 18.21 16.29
C GLN A 122 -10.19 19.40 16.60
N ASP A 123 -9.30 19.26 17.60
CA ASP A 123 -8.45 20.35 18.11
C ASP A 123 -7.50 20.85 16.99
N MET A 124 -6.92 19.95 16.23
CA MET A 124 -6.00 20.27 15.13
C MET A 124 -6.73 20.52 13.80
N LYS A 125 -8.05 20.32 13.75
CA LYS A 125 -8.85 20.44 12.51
C LYS A 125 -8.21 19.66 11.36
N SER A 126 -7.94 18.37 11.58
CA SER A 126 -7.32 17.49 10.59
C SER A 126 -8.13 17.47 9.30
N THR A 127 -7.48 17.68 8.15
CA THR A 127 -8.13 17.68 6.82
C THR A 127 -7.93 16.38 6.07
N VAL A 128 -6.90 15.62 6.44
CA VAL A 128 -6.56 14.33 5.84
C VAL A 128 -6.37 13.27 6.93
N LEU A 129 -6.98 12.11 6.72
CA LEU A 129 -6.78 10.93 7.55
C LEU A 129 -5.96 9.90 6.80
N CYS A 130 -4.84 9.46 7.39
CA CYS A 130 -4.10 8.27 6.96
C CYS A 130 -4.40 7.13 7.93
N ALA A 131 -4.94 6.02 7.42
CA ALA A 131 -5.37 4.91 8.26
C ALA A 131 -5.34 3.56 7.50
N THR A 132 -5.43 2.46 8.25
CA THR A 132 -5.90 1.18 7.68
C THR A 132 -7.41 1.24 7.47
N SER A 133 -7.95 0.41 6.60
CA SER A 133 -9.37 0.42 6.28
C SER A 133 -10.25 0.09 7.48
N SER A 134 -9.88 -0.91 8.26
CA SER A 134 -10.60 -1.31 9.47
C SER A 134 -10.62 -0.19 10.52
N TYR A 135 -9.49 0.52 10.69
CA TYR A 135 -9.43 1.61 11.66
C TYR A 135 -10.16 2.88 11.19
N ALA A 136 -10.14 3.16 9.89
CA ALA A 136 -10.93 4.25 9.31
C ALA A 136 -12.44 4.02 9.51
N LEU A 137 -12.90 2.78 9.32
CA LEU A 137 -14.30 2.40 9.60
C LEU A 137 -14.66 2.57 11.08
N LEU A 138 -13.79 2.10 11.99
CA LEU A 138 -13.99 2.29 13.43
C LEU A 138 -14.10 3.78 13.81
N LEU A 139 -13.22 4.63 13.25
CA LEU A 139 -13.28 6.07 13.49
C LEU A 139 -14.58 6.69 12.96
N ALA A 140 -15.02 6.27 11.77
CA ALA A 140 -16.29 6.72 11.19
C ALA A 140 -17.48 6.40 12.10
N GLU A 141 -17.58 5.15 12.57
CA GLU A 141 -18.61 4.72 13.50
C GLU A 141 -18.59 5.49 14.83
N GLU A 142 -17.40 5.70 15.40
CA GLU A 142 -17.25 6.42 16.66
C GLU A 142 -17.60 7.92 16.53
N ILE A 143 -17.26 8.54 15.39
CA ILE A 143 -17.67 9.93 15.07
C ILE A 143 -19.20 10.03 15.03
N GLY A 144 -19.87 9.11 14.32
CA GLY A 144 -21.32 9.06 14.24
C GLY A 144 -22.00 8.82 15.59
N LYS A 145 -21.57 7.79 16.33
CA LYS A 145 -22.10 7.45 17.67
C LYS A 145 -22.00 8.61 18.67
N ARG A 146 -20.96 9.43 18.57
CA ARG A 146 -20.71 10.55 19.47
C ARG A 146 -21.29 11.88 18.98
N GLY A 147 -21.92 11.91 17.80
CA GLY A 147 -22.48 13.13 17.22
C GLY A 147 -21.41 14.20 16.92
N LEU A 148 -20.24 13.78 16.44
CA LEU A 148 -19.09 14.67 16.21
C LEU A 148 -18.96 15.12 14.74
N THR A 149 -19.83 14.69 13.86
CA THR A 149 -19.76 14.93 12.41
C THR A 149 -19.51 16.42 12.07
N ASP A 150 -20.24 17.32 12.69
CA ASP A 150 -20.10 18.78 12.47
C ASP A 150 -18.81 19.38 13.05
N LYS A 151 -18.05 18.61 13.81
CA LYS A 151 -16.78 19.04 14.45
C LYS A 151 -15.55 18.44 13.76
N ILE A 152 -15.77 17.62 12.73
CA ILE A 152 -14.71 16.97 11.96
C ILE A 152 -14.50 17.73 10.65
N TYR A 153 -13.25 17.97 10.30
CA TYR A 153 -12.85 18.77 9.14
C TYR A 153 -12.20 17.93 8.04
N LEU A 154 -12.28 16.61 8.14
CA LEU A 154 -11.72 15.70 7.15
C LEU A 154 -12.33 15.94 5.76
N LYS A 155 -11.50 15.92 4.75
CA LYS A 155 -11.87 16.04 3.33
C LYS A 155 -11.40 14.85 2.53
N LYS A 156 -10.29 14.25 2.96
CA LYS A 156 -9.62 13.14 2.24
C LYS A 156 -9.18 12.06 3.21
N GLY A 157 -9.21 10.82 2.72
CA GLY A 157 -8.65 9.66 3.40
C GLY A 157 -7.66 8.94 2.50
N VAL A 158 -6.44 8.72 2.98
CA VAL A 158 -5.42 7.90 2.33
C VAL A 158 -5.37 6.57 3.08
N ILE A 159 -5.91 5.54 2.47
CA ILE A 159 -6.20 4.26 3.11
C ILE A 159 -5.39 3.14 2.43
N GLY A 160 -4.84 2.25 3.22
CA GLY A 160 -4.06 1.12 2.70
C GLY A 160 -3.70 0.10 3.77
N SER A 161 -2.72 -0.75 3.45
CA SER A 161 -2.18 -1.81 4.31
C SER A 161 -3.11 -3.00 4.56
N GLU A 162 -4.39 -2.87 4.30
CA GLU A 162 -5.39 -3.93 4.38
C GLU A 162 -6.18 -3.95 3.08
N ARG A 163 -6.63 -5.14 2.71
CA ARG A 163 -7.57 -5.27 1.60
C ARG A 163 -8.96 -4.84 2.07
N TRP A 164 -9.66 -4.08 1.27
CA TRP A 164 -10.99 -3.56 1.55
C TRP A 164 -11.88 -3.56 0.32
N GLY A 165 -13.10 -3.99 0.51
CA GLY A 165 -14.07 -4.10 -0.56
C GLY A 165 -14.78 -2.77 -0.85
N SER A 166 -15.48 -2.74 -1.99
CA SER A 166 -16.24 -1.56 -2.43
C SER A 166 -17.31 -1.12 -1.44
N LYS A 167 -17.97 -2.05 -0.74
CA LYS A 167 -18.97 -1.74 0.29
C LYS A 167 -18.34 -0.99 1.48
N MET A 168 -17.22 -1.49 2.01
CA MET A 168 -16.50 -0.84 3.10
C MET A 168 -16.01 0.55 2.66
N ARG A 169 -15.44 0.64 1.46
CA ARG A 169 -15.01 1.92 0.87
C ARG A 169 -16.14 2.94 0.82
N ALA A 170 -17.28 2.55 0.21
CA ALA A 170 -18.45 3.43 0.11
C ALA A 170 -18.98 3.86 1.48
N ARG A 171 -18.98 2.95 2.45
CA ARG A 171 -19.42 3.23 3.82
C ARG A 171 -18.50 4.23 4.51
N ILE A 172 -17.19 4.02 4.49
CA ILE A 172 -16.21 4.95 5.08
C ILE A 172 -16.33 6.33 4.43
N ALA A 173 -16.41 6.39 3.10
CA ALA A 173 -16.54 7.65 2.37
C ALA A 173 -17.80 8.41 2.78
N ALA A 174 -18.94 7.73 2.88
CA ALA A 174 -20.21 8.34 3.25
C ALA A 174 -20.24 8.80 4.72
N GLU A 175 -19.79 7.96 5.65
CA GLU A 175 -19.85 8.25 7.09
C GLU A 175 -18.85 9.36 7.49
N LEU A 176 -17.66 9.41 6.89
CA LEU A 176 -16.68 10.47 7.12
C LEU A 176 -16.88 11.72 6.24
N GLY A 177 -17.67 11.62 5.18
CA GLY A 177 -17.84 12.70 4.20
C GLY A 177 -16.56 13.03 3.43
N VAL A 178 -15.71 12.02 3.13
CA VAL A 178 -14.38 12.20 2.54
C VAL A 178 -14.24 11.53 1.19
N GLN A 179 -13.36 12.07 0.34
CA GLN A 179 -12.82 11.35 -0.80
C GLN A 179 -11.72 10.39 -0.35
N LEU A 180 -11.78 9.15 -0.80
CA LEU A 180 -10.85 8.10 -0.41
C LEU A 180 -9.85 7.78 -1.53
N TYR A 181 -8.62 7.52 -1.13
CA TYR A 181 -7.52 7.14 -2.01
C TYR A 181 -6.88 5.86 -1.50
N ASP A 182 -6.72 4.89 -2.41
CA ASP A 182 -5.97 3.66 -2.15
C ASP A 182 -4.48 3.90 -2.30
N ILE A 183 -3.69 3.49 -1.30
CA ILE A 183 -2.24 3.53 -1.36
C ILE A 183 -1.68 2.12 -1.25
N TYR A 184 -0.74 1.80 -2.14
CA TYR A 184 -0.10 0.51 -2.20
C TYR A 184 1.38 0.58 -1.85
N GLY A 185 1.88 -0.50 -1.28
CA GLY A 185 3.29 -0.74 -1.02
C GLY A 185 3.53 -1.93 -0.11
N LEU A 186 4.77 -2.36 -0.05
CA LEU A 186 5.22 -3.47 0.77
C LEU A 186 6.57 -3.14 1.39
N THR A 187 6.81 -3.66 2.59
CA THR A 187 8.02 -3.38 3.37
C THR A 187 9.30 -3.73 2.61
N GLU A 188 9.26 -4.81 1.84
CA GLU A 188 10.40 -5.34 1.10
C GLU A 188 10.92 -4.37 0.04
N VAL A 189 10.04 -3.57 -0.56
CA VAL A 189 10.43 -2.61 -1.62
C VAL A 189 10.81 -1.25 -1.04
N TYR A 190 9.87 -0.50 -0.50
CA TYR A 190 10.08 0.77 0.22
C TYR A 190 9.10 0.93 1.38
N GLY A 191 7.96 0.28 1.35
CA GLY A 191 6.80 0.51 2.21
C GLY A 191 5.65 1.10 1.41
N PRO A 192 4.62 1.67 2.05
CA PRO A 192 3.52 2.32 1.35
C PRO A 192 4.00 3.52 0.53
N GLY A 193 3.26 3.86 -0.52
CA GLY A 193 3.56 5.02 -1.36
C GLY A 193 4.29 4.69 -2.67
N ILE A 194 4.41 3.42 -3.04
CA ILE A 194 4.96 3.04 -4.35
C ILE A 194 3.94 3.11 -5.48
N ALA A 195 2.65 3.04 -5.13
CA ALA A 195 1.55 3.32 -6.04
C ALA A 195 0.35 3.90 -5.28
N MET A 196 -0.51 4.65 -5.97
CA MET A 196 -1.70 5.28 -5.40
C MET A 196 -2.78 5.53 -6.43
N SER A 197 -4.04 5.40 -6.03
CA SER A 197 -5.18 5.79 -6.84
C SER A 197 -5.25 7.32 -6.99
N CYS A 198 -5.82 7.78 -8.11
CA CYS A 198 -6.17 9.19 -8.31
C CYS A 198 -7.66 9.44 -8.01
N GLU A 199 -8.08 10.69 -8.13
CA GLU A 199 -9.48 11.11 -7.90
C GLU A 199 -10.52 10.38 -8.76
N TYR A 200 -10.12 9.81 -9.90
CA TYR A 200 -11.02 9.10 -10.82
C TYR A 200 -11.16 7.61 -10.51
N GLU A 201 -10.45 7.10 -9.49
CA GLU A 201 -10.54 5.71 -9.03
C GLU A 201 -10.35 4.66 -10.16
N CYS A 202 -9.52 4.97 -11.15
CA CYS A 202 -9.29 4.15 -12.33
C CYS A 202 -7.94 3.40 -12.27
N GLY A 203 -7.70 2.71 -11.16
CA GLY A 203 -6.45 2.03 -10.84
C GLY A 203 -5.49 2.89 -10.04
N MET A 204 -4.29 2.37 -9.85
CA MET A 204 -3.22 3.02 -9.06
C MET A 204 -2.05 3.37 -9.97
N HIS A 205 -1.65 4.63 -9.99
CA HIS A 205 -0.42 5.08 -10.63
C HIS A 205 0.78 4.65 -9.81
N TYR A 206 1.82 4.12 -10.46
CA TYR A 206 3.08 3.78 -9.81
C TYR A 206 4.25 4.57 -10.40
N TRP A 207 5.34 4.68 -9.66
CA TRP A 207 6.47 5.56 -9.99
C TRP A 207 7.52 4.79 -10.81
N ASP A 208 7.33 4.73 -12.13
CA ASP A 208 8.19 3.99 -13.06
C ASP A 208 9.62 4.55 -13.19
N ASP A 209 9.87 5.75 -12.65
CA ASP A 209 11.21 6.31 -12.49
C ASP A 209 11.97 5.75 -11.27
N TYR A 210 11.29 5.03 -10.38
CA TYR A 210 11.85 4.35 -9.20
C TYR A 210 11.73 2.84 -9.25
N LEU A 211 10.72 2.33 -9.95
CA LEU A 211 10.30 0.94 -9.91
C LEU A 211 9.95 0.45 -11.31
N TYR A 212 10.41 -0.73 -11.64
CA TYR A 212 9.97 -1.45 -12.84
C TYR A 212 9.01 -2.56 -12.42
N PHE A 213 7.81 -2.53 -12.98
CA PHE A 213 6.77 -3.52 -12.73
C PHE A 213 6.65 -4.48 -13.92
N GLU A 214 6.45 -5.76 -13.60
CA GLU A 214 6.08 -6.82 -14.53
C GLU A 214 4.80 -7.47 -13.98
N ILE A 215 3.94 -7.95 -14.86
CA ILE A 215 2.80 -8.80 -14.50
C ILE A 215 3.02 -10.16 -15.15
N VAL A 216 3.17 -11.19 -14.33
CA VAL A 216 3.52 -12.53 -14.81
C VAL A 216 2.45 -13.57 -14.47
N ASP A 217 2.35 -14.59 -15.29
CA ASP A 217 1.58 -15.78 -14.93
C ASP A 217 2.22 -16.43 -13.69
N PRO A 218 1.47 -16.65 -12.60
CA PRO A 218 2.04 -17.19 -11.36
C PRO A 218 2.69 -18.57 -11.49
N LYS A 219 2.29 -19.36 -12.51
CA LYS A 219 2.75 -20.75 -12.71
C LYS A 219 3.95 -20.82 -13.64
N THR A 220 3.92 -20.06 -14.74
CA THR A 220 4.99 -20.11 -15.75
C THR A 220 6.08 -19.08 -15.50
N GLY A 221 5.75 -17.96 -14.84
CA GLY A 221 6.64 -16.81 -14.66
C GLY A 221 6.84 -15.97 -15.93
N GLU A 222 6.07 -16.25 -16.98
CA GLU A 222 6.09 -15.48 -18.22
C GLU A 222 5.20 -14.25 -18.10
N ASN A 223 5.60 -13.15 -18.74
CA ASN A 223 4.79 -11.93 -18.79
C ASN A 223 3.43 -12.20 -19.45
N VAL A 224 2.36 -11.68 -18.84
CA VAL A 224 1.02 -11.74 -19.43
C VAL A 224 0.77 -10.50 -20.31
N PRO A 225 -0.13 -10.58 -21.30
CA PRO A 225 -0.54 -9.40 -22.08
C PRO A 225 -1.15 -8.30 -21.22
N ASP A 226 -1.02 -7.06 -21.67
CA ASP A 226 -1.62 -5.89 -21.00
C ASP A 226 -3.13 -6.08 -20.82
N GLY A 227 -3.61 -5.82 -19.60
CA GLY A 227 -4.99 -5.99 -19.21
C GLY A 227 -5.36 -7.38 -18.70
N GLU A 228 -4.49 -8.38 -18.85
CA GLU A 228 -4.66 -9.69 -18.23
C GLU A 228 -4.15 -9.69 -16.78
N VAL A 229 -4.82 -10.48 -15.94
CA VAL A 229 -4.48 -10.62 -14.51
C VAL A 229 -3.30 -11.57 -14.36
N GLY A 230 -2.31 -11.13 -13.60
CA GLY A 230 -1.15 -11.93 -13.20
C GLY A 230 -0.59 -11.47 -11.85
N GLU A 231 0.51 -12.07 -11.46
CA GLU A 231 1.24 -11.70 -10.25
C GLU A 231 2.16 -10.50 -10.53
N LEU A 232 2.10 -9.51 -9.65
CA LEU A 232 2.98 -8.35 -9.70
C LEU A 232 4.39 -8.74 -9.28
N VAL A 233 5.35 -8.41 -10.13
CA VAL A 233 6.78 -8.54 -9.89
C VAL A 233 7.42 -7.15 -9.92
N ILE A 234 8.27 -6.85 -8.95
CA ILE A 234 8.85 -5.52 -8.79
C ILE A 234 10.38 -5.58 -8.82
N THR A 235 10.97 -4.71 -9.63
CA THR A 235 12.41 -4.41 -9.60
C THR A 235 12.62 -2.98 -9.15
N THR A 236 13.48 -2.79 -8.15
CA THR A 236 13.84 -1.45 -7.67
C THR A 236 14.94 -0.86 -8.56
N LEU A 237 14.73 0.34 -9.08
CA LEU A 237 15.68 0.98 -10.01
C LEU A 237 16.70 1.86 -9.29
N ARG A 238 16.39 2.37 -8.11
CA ARG A 238 17.22 3.36 -7.41
C ARG A 238 17.56 2.98 -5.97
N LYS A 239 16.97 1.92 -5.42
CA LYS A 239 17.22 1.49 -4.06
C LYS A 239 18.66 1.03 -3.88
N GLN A 240 19.33 1.55 -2.86
CA GLN A 240 20.75 1.29 -2.60
C GLN A 240 20.98 0.29 -1.48
N GLY A 241 20.25 0.39 -0.37
CA GLY A 241 20.49 -0.41 0.82
C GLY A 241 20.27 -1.90 0.60
N ALA A 242 19.17 -2.26 -0.04
CA ALA A 242 18.84 -3.62 -0.45
C ALA A 242 18.04 -3.56 -1.77
N PRO A 243 18.70 -3.48 -2.92
CA PRO A 243 18.03 -3.50 -4.22
C PRO A 243 17.41 -4.87 -4.46
N LEU A 244 16.21 -4.88 -5.05
CA LEU A 244 15.51 -6.11 -5.43
C LEU A 244 15.38 -6.18 -6.94
N ILE A 245 15.65 -7.36 -7.50
CA ILE A 245 15.51 -7.66 -8.92
C ILE A 245 14.44 -8.73 -9.07
N ARG A 246 13.40 -8.44 -9.84
CA ARG A 246 12.29 -9.34 -10.15
C ARG A 246 11.68 -9.98 -8.89
N TYR A 247 11.38 -9.15 -7.87
CA TYR A 247 10.80 -9.60 -6.62
C TYR A 247 9.33 -9.97 -6.80
N ARG A 248 8.98 -11.23 -6.52
CA ARG A 248 7.60 -11.73 -6.56
C ARG A 248 6.84 -11.30 -5.32
N THR A 249 5.81 -10.48 -5.52
CA THR A 249 5.03 -9.91 -4.41
C THR A 249 3.93 -10.83 -3.91
N HIS A 250 3.54 -11.80 -4.71
CA HIS A 250 2.32 -12.59 -4.59
C HIS A 250 1.01 -11.82 -4.79
N ASP A 251 1.04 -10.51 -4.99
CA ASP A 251 -0.14 -9.69 -5.24
C ASP A 251 -0.62 -9.86 -6.68
N LEU A 252 -1.93 -10.09 -6.87
CA LEU A 252 -2.56 -10.22 -8.18
C LEU A 252 -3.14 -8.88 -8.62
N THR A 253 -2.76 -8.46 -9.81
CA THR A 253 -3.25 -7.25 -10.48
C THR A 253 -3.11 -7.36 -11.99
N ARG A 254 -3.31 -6.27 -12.71
CA ARG A 254 -3.08 -6.16 -14.16
C ARG A 254 -2.67 -4.74 -14.52
N PHE A 255 -1.98 -4.55 -15.63
CA PHE A 255 -1.77 -3.23 -16.18
C PHE A 255 -3.07 -2.64 -16.72
N ILE A 256 -3.26 -1.33 -16.51
CA ILE A 256 -4.35 -0.56 -17.12
C ILE A 256 -3.74 0.31 -18.22
N PRO A 257 -3.92 -0.06 -19.50
CA PRO A 257 -3.38 0.70 -20.61
C PRO A 257 -4.10 2.04 -20.81
N GLY A 258 -3.47 2.91 -21.57
CA GLY A 258 -4.03 4.19 -21.99
C GLY A 258 -3.88 5.33 -20.98
N GLU A 259 -4.32 6.52 -21.37
CA GLU A 259 -4.21 7.72 -20.55
C GLU A 259 -5.24 7.77 -19.43
N CYS A 260 -4.85 8.37 -18.30
CA CYS A 260 -5.78 8.63 -17.20
C CYS A 260 -6.39 10.02 -17.31
N ARG A 261 -7.66 10.16 -16.92
CA ARG A 261 -8.35 11.46 -16.87
C ARG A 261 -7.68 12.47 -15.94
N CYS A 262 -6.93 12.01 -14.94
CA CYS A 262 -6.20 12.90 -14.03
C CYS A 262 -5.02 13.63 -14.71
N GLY A 263 -4.70 13.28 -15.96
CA GLY A 263 -3.59 13.87 -16.72
C GLY A 263 -2.19 13.36 -16.35
N SER A 264 -2.08 12.51 -15.33
CA SER A 264 -0.81 11.88 -14.96
C SER A 264 -0.29 10.99 -16.08
N LYS A 265 1.01 11.07 -16.36
CA LYS A 265 1.70 10.22 -17.34
C LYS A 265 2.29 8.95 -16.71
N PHE A 266 2.26 8.82 -15.39
CA PHE A 266 2.69 7.60 -14.72
C PHE A 266 1.78 6.43 -15.08
N PRO A 267 2.34 5.24 -15.38
CA PRO A 267 1.56 4.06 -15.73
C PRO A 267 0.70 3.60 -14.54
N ARG A 268 -0.25 2.71 -14.83
CA ARG A 268 -1.22 2.26 -13.85
C ARG A 268 -1.32 0.75 -13.78
N ILE A 269 -1.53 0.28 -12.57
CA ILE A 269 -2.04 -1.06 -12.29
C ILE A 269 -3.47 -0.96 -11.75
N ASP A 270 -4.24 -2.04 -11.87
CA ASP A 270 -5.55 -2.16 -11.22
C ASP A 270 -5.37 -2.25 -9.69
N THR A 271 -6.45 -2.04 -8.95
CA THR A 271 -6.48 -2.38 -7.52
C THR A 271 -6.17 -3.86 -7.34
N LEU A 272 -5.59 -4.22 -6.18
CA LEU A 272 -5.22 -5.61 -5.92
C LEU A 272 -6.47 -6.51 -5.90
N ILE A 273 -6.45 -7.53 -6.74
CA ILE A 273 -7.54 -8.49 -6.90
C ILE A 273 -7.45 -9.57 -5.81
N GLY A 274 -6.24 -9.90 -5.37
CA GLY A 274 -5.97 -10.93 -4.36
C GLY A 274 -4.49 -11.23 -4.24
N ARG A 275 -4.17 -12.35 -3.60
CA ARG A 275 -2.80 -12.85 -3.49
C ARG A 275 -2.75 -14.32 -3.92
N THR A 276 -1.64 -14.72 -4.51
CA THR A 276 -1.44 -16.13 -4.91
C THR A 276 -1.25 -17.05 -3.71
N ASP A 277 -0.81 -16.53 -2.57
CA ASP A 277 -0.59 -17.26 -1.32
C ASP A 277 -1.81 -17.23 -0.36
N ASP A 278 -2.86 -16.45 -0.65
CA ASP A 278 -4.13 -16.46 0.10
C ASP A 278 -5.13 -17.53 -0.41
N MET A 279 -4.75 -18.28 -1.44
CA MET A 279 -5.59 -19.31 -2.01
C MET A 279 -5.85 -20.44 -1.02
N VAL A 280 -7.11 -20.70 -0.74
CA VAL A 280 -7.55 -21.84 0.08
C VAL A 280 -8.06 -22.95 -0.82
N LYS A 281 -7.58 -24.18 -0.61
CA LYS A 281 -8.05 -25.35 -1.34
C LYS A 281 -9.11 -26.08 -0.52
N VAL A 282 -10.38 -25.97 -0.94
CA VAL A 282 -11.50 -26.65 -0.29
C VAL A 282 -12.03 -27.75 -1.20
N LYS A 283 -11.95 -29.00 -0.76
CA LYS A 283 -12.42 -30.18 -1.52
C LYS A 283 -11.94 -30.22 -2.98
N GLY A 284 -10.69 -29.81 -3.21
CA GLY A 284 -10.07 -29.81 -4.54
C GLY A 284 -10.32 -28.58 -5.40
N VAL A 285 -11.14 -27.63 -4.92
CA VAL A 285 -11.40 -26.36 -5.58
C VAL A 285 -10.53 -25.27 -4.95
N ASN A 286 -9.86 -24.47 -5.80
CA ASN A 286 -9.10 -23.32 -5.36
C ASN A 286 -10.07 -22.15 -5.15
N ILE A 287 -10.13 -21.63 -3.95
CA ILE A 287 -10.98 -20.48 -3.57
C ILE A 287 -10.07 -19.34 -3.15
N PHE A 288 -10.28 -18.19 -3.76
CA PHE A 288 -9.65 -16.94 -3.36
C PHE A 288 -10.64 -16.10 -2.54
N PRO A 289 -10.23 -15.48 -1.44
CA PRO A 289 -11.10 -14.60 -0.65
C PRO A 289 -11.82 -13.54 -1.49
N SER A 290 -11.15 -13.05 -2.55
CA SER A 290 -11.74 -12.09 -3.51
C SER A 290 -13.00 -12.59 -4.21
N GLN A 291 -13.07 -13.87 -4.54
CA GLN A 291 -14.24 -14.42 -5.24
C GLN A 291 -15.46 -14.42 -4.31
N ILE A 292 -15.25 -14.72 -3.04
CA ILE A 292 -16.35 -14.69 -2.07
C ILE A 292 -16.78 -13.25 -1.74
N GLU A 293 -15.84 -12.34 -1.67
CA GLU A 293 -16.16 -10.91 -1.51
C GLU A 293 -17.01 -10.39 -2.68
N GLU A 294 -16.72 -10.83 -3.89
CA GLU A 294 -17.49 -10.45 -5.06
C GLU A 294 -18.91 -11.01 -5.01
N MET A 295 -19.07 -12.26 -4.58
CA MET A 295 -20.38 -12.86 -4.34
C MET A 295 -21.17 -12.15 -3.23
N LEU A 296 -20.50 -11.77 -2.14
CA LEU A 296 -21.12 -11.03 -1.03
C LEU A 296 -21.58 -9.62 -1.42
N LYS A 297 -21.03 -9.03 -2.50
CA LYS A 297 -21.53 -7.75 -3.03
C LYS A 297 -22.96 -7.84 -3.56
N GLU A 298 -23.36 -9.00 -4.05
CA GLU A 298 -24.72 -9.24 -4.58
C GLU A 298 -25.74 -9.51 -3.48
N VAL A 299 -25.30 -9.67 -2.22
CA VAL A 299 -26.18 -9.91 -1.06
C VAL A 299 -26.31 -8.63 -0.25
N PRO A 300 -27.44 -7.89 -0.35
CA PRO A 300 -27.61 -6.60 0.33
C PRO A 300 -27.47 -6.67 1.87
N GLU A 301 -27.88 -7.78 2.45
CA GLU A 301 -27.88 -8.01 3.89
C GLU A 301 -26.51 -8.46 4.43
N ALA A 302 -25.57 -8.82 3.54
CA ALA A 302 -24.24 -9.24 3.98
C ALA A 302 -23.44 -8.06 4.53
N SER A 303 -22.75 -8.29 5.65
CA SER A 303 -21.83 -7.33 6.24
C SER A 303 -20.67 -7.02 5.27
N SER A 304 -20.09 -5.83 5.41
CA SER A 304 -18.81 -5.48 4.78
C SER A 304 -17.61 -6.23 5.39
N GLU A 305 -17.80 -6.82 6.56
CA GLU A 305 -16.81 -7.64 7.26
C GLU A 305 -17.25 -9.10 7.26
N TYR A 306 -16.32 -10.00 6.97
CA TYR A 306 -16.55 -11.43 6.96
C TYR A 306 -15.28 -12.18 7.38
N GLN A 307 -15.44 -13.40 7.83
CA GLN A 307 -14.36 -14.29 8.22
C GLN A 307 -14.56 -15.67 7.61
N PHE A 308 -13.48 -16.25 7.10
CA PHE A 308 -13.47 -17.66 6.73
C PHE A 308 -13.13 -18.53 7.93
N MET A 309 -13.93 -19.53 8.18
CA MET A 309 -13.60 -20.64 9.07
C MET A 309 -13.45 -21.89 8.22
N LEU A 310 -12.31 -22.57 8.36
CA LEU A 310 -12.02 -23.84 7.72
C LEU A 310 -12.03 -24.91 8.79
N ASP A 311 -12.90 -25.91 8.64
CA ASP A 311 -12.97 -27.09 9.51
C ASP A 311 -12.01 -28.18 9.02
#